data_ffeb6d17a7a7680c3fc4a1d314e2a31c
#
_entry.id   ffeb6d17a7a7680c3fc4a1d314e2a31c
#
_cell.length_a   1.000
_cell.length_b   1.000
_cell.length_c   1.000
_cell.angle_alpha   90.00
_cell.angle_beta   90.00
_cell.angle_gamma   90.00
#
_symmetry.space_group_name_H-M   'P 1'
#
loop_
_entity.id
_entity.type
_entity.pdbx_description
1 polymer ?
#
loop_
_entity_poly.entity_id
_entity_poly.type
_entity_poly.pdbx_seq_one_letter_code
_entity_poly.pdbx_strand_id
1 'polypeptide(L)'
;SSAASDVYKRQITQGLGAGNKPERAMMAAEESLDDLRGMLNDGTKMVFITAGMGGGTGTGAAPVIARIAKDMGILTVGIVTIPFLFEGERKIIQALNGVEEIAKNVDDLLVINNERLREIYSDLSVMNAFGKADDTLTIAAKSIAEIITLPGIINLDFADVNTTMKDGGVALMSNGFGEGEGRVRQAVEDALNSPLLSNNDVKNA
;
A
#
# COMPACT_ATOMS: atom_id res chain seq x y z
N SER A 1 0.78 -13.48 4.47
CA SER A 1 0.95 -13.02 3.07
C SER A 1 0.56 -14.07 2.03
N SER A 2 0.64 -15.38 2.31
CA SER A 2 0.28 -16.42 1.33
C SER A 2 -1.22 -16.72 1.24
N ALA A 3 -1.97 -16.58 2.34
CA ALA A 3 -3.37 -16.97 2.38
C ALA A 3 -4.28 -16.11 1.47
N ALA A 4 -4.08 -14.79 1.44
CA ALA A 4 -4.86 -13.93 0.56
C ALA A 4 -4.57 -14.21 -0.92
N SER A 5 -3.33 -14.57 -1.30
CA SER A 5 -3.01 -14.96 -2.67
C SER A 5 -3.62 -16.30 -3.07
N ASP A 6 -3.89 -17.19 -2.12
CA ASP A 6 -4.48 -18.50 -2.40
C ASP A 6 -6.00 -18.44 -2.61
N VAL A 7 -6.68 -17.46 -2.02
CA VAL A 7 -8.12 -17.23 -2.26
C VAL A 7 -8.37 -16.89 -3.72
N TYR A 8 -7.48 -16.14 -4.39
CA TYR A 8 -7.62 -15.78 -5.80
C TYR A 8 -7.42 -16.92 -6.79
N LYS A 9 -6.83 -18.02 -6.37
CA LYS A 9 -6.57 -19.17 -7.24
C LYS A 9 -7.80 -20.05 -7.44
N ARG A 10 -8.93 -19.76 -6.79
CA ARG A 10 -10.04 -20.69 -6.80
C ARG A 10 -10.93 -20.55 -8.04
N GLN A 11 -12.10 -20.51 -8.16
CA GLN A 11 -12.94 -20.93 -9.26
C GLN A 11 -12.94 -20.03 -10.51
N ILE A 12 -13.03 -18.69 -10.40
CA ILE A 12 -13.16 -17.79 -11.56
C ILE A 12 -11.84 -17.67 -12.32
N THR A 13 -10.71 -17.69 -11.64
CA THR A 13 -9.40 -17.53 -12.27
C THR A 13 -8.71 -18.83 -12.62
N GLN A 14 -9.24 -19.96 -12.21
CA GLN A 14 -8.67 -21.31 -12.42
C GLN A 14 -7.18 -21.40 -12.00
N GLY A 15 -6.78 -20.61 -11.00
CA GLY A 15 -5.40 -20.54 -10.56
C GLY A 15 -4.45 -19.70 -11.43
N LEU A 16 -4.93 -19.10 -12.51
CA LEU A 16 -4.11 -18.38 -13.51
C LEU A 16 -4.04 -16.86 -13.28
N GLY A 17 -4.63 -16.35 -12.20
CA GLY A 17 -4.76 -14.90 -11.96
C GLY A 17 -5.86 -14.27 -12.82
N ALA A 18 -6.04 -12.94 -12.72
CA ALA A 18 -7.15 -12.22 -13.35
C ALA A 18 -6.94 -11.89 -14.84
N GLY A 19 -5.76 -12.22 -15.40
CA GLY A 19 -5.46 -11.97 -16.83
C GLY A 19 -5.52 -10.48 -17.20
N ASN A 20 -5.04 -9.60 -16.33
CA ASN A 20 -5.07 -8.14 -16.49
C ASN A 20 -6.49 -7.53 -16.62
N LYS A 21 -7.50 -8.21 -16.06
CA LYS A 21 -8.90 -7.78 -16.04
C LYS A 21 -9.36 -7.58 -14.59
N PRO A 22 -9.46 -6.33 -14.10
CA PRO A 22 -9.85 -6.03 -12.73
C PRO A 22 -11.22 -6.61 -12.36
N GLU A 23 -12.17 -6.60 -13.28
CA GLU A 23 -13.54 -7.10 -13.06
C GLU A 23 -13.54 -8.59 -12.68
N ARG A 24 -12.66 -9.40 -13.28
CA ARG A 24 -12.53 -10.83 -12.93
C ARG A 24 -11.96 -11.03 -11.52
N ALA A 25 -11.01 -10.18 -11.11
CA ALA A 25 -10.45 -10.23 -9.78
C ALA A 25 -11.47 -9.76 -8.72
N MET A 26 -12.24 -8.74 -9.04
CA MET A 26 -13.32 -8.24 -8.19
C MET A 26 -14.36 -9.35 -7.95
N MET A 27 -14.85 -9.99 -9.02
CA MET A 27 -15.82 -11.10 -8.92
C MET A 27 -15.25 -12.28 -8.10
N ALA A 28 -13.98 -12.64 -8.31
CA ALA A 28 -13.34 -13.70 -7.55
C ALA A 28 -13.21 -13.38 -6.05
N ALA A 29 -12.94 -12.12 -5.71
CA ALA A 29 -12.92 -11.66 -4.33
C ALA A 29 -14.33 -11.66 -3.72
N GLU A 30 -15.34 -11.26 -4.48
CA GLU A 30 -16.73 -11.27 -4.05
C GLU A 30 -17.29 -12.68 -3.80
N GLU A 31 -16.88 -13.67 -4.59
CA GLU A 31 -17.23 -15.08 -4.32
C GLU A 31 -16.61 -15.61 -3.02
N SER A 32 -15.53 -15.01 -2.55
CA SER A 32 -14.78 -15.46 -1.37
C SER A 32 -15.02 -14.59 -0.14
N LEU A 33 -16.10 -13.80 -0.10
CA LEU A 33 -16.40 -12.87 0.99
C LEU A 33 -16.41 -13.54 2.37
N ASP A 34 -17.04 -14.71 2.48
CA ASP A 34 -17.17 -15.43 3.75
C ASP A 34 -15.81 -15.99 4.22
N ASP A 35 -15.01 -16.50 3.30
CA ASP A 35 -13.64 -16.95 3.60
C ASP A 35 -12.77 -15.77 4.07
N LEU A 36 -12.86 -14.63 3.39
CA LEU A 36 -12.13 -13.41 3.75
C LEU A 36 -12.54 -12.87 5.12
N ARG A 37 -13.85 -12.84 5.41
CA ARG A 37 -14.36 -12.47 6.73
C ARG A 37 -13.89 -13.43 7.82
N GLY A 38 -13.93 -14.74 7.53
CA GLY A 38 -13.43 -15.75 8.45
C GLY A 38 -11.94 -15.58 8.79
N MET A 39 -11.12 -15.20 7.82
CA MET A 39 -9.69 -14.93 8.02
C MET A 39 -9.41 -13.70 8.87
N LEU A 40 -10.26 -12.68 8.79
CA LEU A 40 -10.11 -11.42 9.53
C LEU A 40 -10.80 -11.44 10.91
N ASN A 41 -11.59 -12.45 11.19
CA ASN A 41 -12.37 -12.57 12.44
C ASN A 41 -11.60 -13.28 13.56
N ASP A 42 -10.31 -13.05 13.66
CA ASP A 42 -9.41 -13.61 14.68
C ASP A 42 -9.01 -12.60 15.78
N GLY A 43 -9.72 -11.47 15.85
CA GLY A 43 -9.39 -10.36 16.73
C GLY A 43 -8.45 -9.33 16.11
N THR A 44 -8.23 -9.41 14.79
CA THR A 44 -7.44 -8.44 14.02
C THR A 44 -8.03 -7.03 14.19
N LYS A 45 -7.21 -6.07 14.59
CA LYS A 45 -7.60 -4.67 14.80
C LYS A 45 -7.16 -3.75 13.67
N MET A 46 -6.15 -4.16 12.90
CA MET A 46 -5.58 -3.40 11.81
C MET A 46 -5.15 -4.34 10.68
N VAL A 47 -5.34 -3.90 9.45
CA VAL A 47 -4.91 -4.63 8.25
C VAL A 47 -4.20 -3.69 7.28
N PHE A 48 -3.09 -4.16 6.72
CA PHE A 48 -2.41 -3.53 5.60
C PHE A 48 -2.78 -4.26 4.30
N ILE A 49 -3.28 -3.52 3.34
CA ILE A 49 -3.60 -4.01 2.01
C ILE A 49 -2.58 -3.46 1.03
N THR A 50 -1.65 -4.31 0.60
CA THR A 50 -0.60 -3.92 -0.34
C THR A 50 -0.92 -4.45 -1.72
N ALA A 51 -0.88 -3.56 -2.74
CA ALA A 51 -1.18 -3.95 -4.10
C ALA A 51 -0.44 -3.09 -5.13
N GLY A 52 0.09 -3.74 -6.19
CA GLY A 52 0.47 -3.05 -7.42
C GLY A 52 -0.78 -2.78 -8.26
N MET A 53 -1.06 -1.50 -8.52
CA MET A 53 -2.17 -1.09 -9.36
C MET A 53 -1.81 -1.18 -10.86
N GLY A 54 -2.80 -1.23 -11.72
CA GLY A 54 -2.62 -1.33 -13.18
C GLY A 54 -2.66 -2.76 -13.71
N GLY A 55 -2.58 -3.78 -12.83
CA GLY A 55 -2.84 -5.17 -13.17
C GLY A 55 -4.30 -5.58 -12.89
N GLY A 56 -4.64 -6.83 -13.15
CA GLY A 56 -6.00 -7.34 -12.88
C GLY A 56 -6.24 -7.55 -11.39
N THR A 57 -5.39 -8.32 -10.74
CA THR A 57 -5.60 -8.79 -9.36
C THR A 57 -5.57 -7.63 -8.35
N GLY A 58 -4.48 -6.86 -8.33
CA GLY A 58 -4.33 -5.75 -7.36
C GLY A 58 -5.43 -4.70 -7.53
N THR A 59 -5.67 -4.29 -8.78
CA THR A 59 -6.66 -3.25 -9.09
C THR A 59 -8.09 -3.67 -8.76
N GLY A 60 -8.45 -4.94 -9.01
CA GLY A 60 -9.84 -5.39 -8.84
C GLY A 60 -10.15 -5.90 -7.45
N ALA A 61 -9.23 -6.66 -6.84
CA ALA A 61 -9.52 -7.35 -5.59
C ALA A 61 -9.18 -6.53 -4.33
N ALA A 62 -8.16 -5.67 -4.37
CA ALA A 62 -7.77 -4.90 -3.20
C ALA A 62 -8.91 -4.01 -2.66
N PRO A 63 -9.71 -3.30 -3.49
CA PRO A 63 -10.84 -2.53 -3.00
C PRO A 63 -11.92 -3.38 -2.31
N VAL A 64 -12.17 -4.60 -2.80
CA VAL A 64 -13.14 -5.52 -2.20
C VAL A 64 -12.69 -5.97 -0.82
N ILE A 65 -11.42 -6.35 -0.70
CA ILE A 65 -10.84 -6.77 0.60
C ILE A 65 -10.85 -5.59 1.58
N ALA A 66 -10.51 -4.40 1.11
CA ALA A 66 -10.52 -3.19 1.92
C ALA A 66 -11.93 -2.91 2.48
N ARG A 67 -12.94 -2.97 1.64
CA ARG A 67 -14.34 -2.80 2.04
C ARG A 67 -14.74 -3.79 3.12
N ILE A 68 -14.39 -5.08 2.96
CA ILE A 68 -14.70 -6.10 3.96
C ILE A 68 -14.07 -5.78 5.31
N ALA A 69 -12.78 -5.43 5.31
CA ALA A 69 -12.06 -5.10 6.54
C ALA A 69 -12.67 -3.86 7.23
N LYS A 70 -12.96 -2.82 6.46
CA LYS A 70 -13.59 -1.59 6.97
C LYS A 70 -15.00 -1.85 7.51
N ASP A 71 -15.81 -2.67 6.82
CA ASP A 71 -17.15 -3.08 7.27
C ASP A 71 -17.11 -3.89 8.57
N MET A 72 -16.03 -4.60 8.84
CA MET A 72 -15.78 -5.32 10.10
C MET A 72 -15.25 -4.41 11.21
N GLY A 73 -15.07 -3.12 10.96
CA GLY A 73 -14.53 -2.16 11.95
C GLY A 73 -13.02 -2.27 12.17
N ILE A 74 -12.31 -2.93 11.26
CA ILE A 74 -10.85 -3.08 11.31
C ILE A 74 -10.20 -1.85 10.67
N LEU A 75 -9.21 -1.25 11.36
CA LEU A 75 -8.43 -0.14 10.80
C LEU A 75 -7.73 -0.62 9.51
N THR A 76 -8.10 -0.02 8.39
CA THR A 76 -7.69 -0.49 7.06
C THR A 76 -6.76 0.51 6.39
N VAL A 77 -5.52 0.14 6.18
CA VAL A 77 -4.49 0.96 5.53
C VAL A 77 -4.14 0.36 4.18
N GLY A 78 -4.36 1.13 3.12
CA GLY A 78 -3.95 0.79 1.76
C GLY A 78 -2.53 1.28 1.46
N ILE A 79 -1.68 0.42 0.91
CA ILE A 79 -0.37 0.81 0.39
C ILE A 79 -0.28 0.31 -1.04
N VAL A 80 -0.33 1.22 -2.00
CA VAL A 80 -0.44 0.86 -3.41
C VAL A 80 0.65 1.53 -4.25
N THR A 81 1.03 0.87 -5.35
CA THR A 81 1.98 1.43 -6.31
C THR A 81 1.29 1.77 -7.62
N ILE A 82 1.67 2.90 -8.22
CA ILE A 82 1.35 3.25 -9.61
C ILE A 82 2.49 2.71 -10.49
N PRO A 83 2.18 2.05 -11.62
CA PRO A 83 3.17 1.43 -12.49
C PRO A 83 4.15 2.45 -13.10
N PHE A 84 5.29 1.95 -13.57
CA PHE A 84 6.26 2.74 -14.31
C PHE A 84 5.70 3.20 -15.67
N LEU A 85 6.20 4.32 -16.18
CA LEU A 85 5.79 4.86 -17.49
C LEU A 85 6.02 3.87 -18.64
N PHE A 86 7.11 3.08 -18.58
CA PHE A 86 7.40 2.07 -19.61
C PHE A 86 6.42 0.89 -19.64
N GLU A 87 5.58 0.72 -18.62
CA GLU A 87 4.54 -0.32 -18.59
C GLU A 87 3.33 0.02 -19.49
N GLY A 88 3.22 1.27 -19.91
CA GLY A 88 2.26 1.76 -20.87
C GLY A 88 1.06 2.48 -20.25
N GLU A 89 0.54 3.44 -21.02
CA GLU A 89 -0.53 4.34 -20.62
C GLU A 89 -1.80 3.63 -20.13
N ARG A 90 -2.16 2.53 -20.78
CA ARG A 90 -3.35 1.74 -20.39
C ARG A 90 -3.26 1.23 -18.95
N LYS A 91 -2.08 0.76 -18.53
CA LYS A 91 -1.86 0.31 -17.17
C LYS A 91 -1.91 1.45 -16.17
N ILE A 92 -1.39 2.62 -16.55
CA ILE A 92 -1.41 3.80 -15.71
C ILE A 92 -2.85 4.27 -15.48
N ILE A 93 -3.66 4.39 -16.54
CA ILE A 93 -5.07 4.76 -16.43
C ILE A 93 -5.82 3.75 -15.54
N GLN A 94 -5.59 2.45 -15.77
CA GLN A 94 -6.20 1.39 -14.95
C GLN A 94 -5.76 1.49 -13.49
N ALA A 95 -4.50 1.85 -13.23
CA ALA A 95 -3.99 2.06 -11.88
C ALA A 95 -4.65 3.25 -11.18
N LEU A 96 -4.80 4.38 -11.86
CA LEU A 96 -5.45 5.56 -11.30
C LEU A 96 -6.91 5.28 -10.92
N ASN A 97 -7.65 4.57 -11.78
CA ASN A 97 -9.01 4.13 -11.45
C ASN A 97 -9.03 3.20 -10.23
N GLY A 98 -8.05 2.30 -10.13
CA GLY A 98 -7.90 1.40 -8.97
C GLY A 98 -7.56 2.14 -7.67
N VAL A 99 -6.72 3.17 -7.75
CA VAL A 99 -6.38 4.06 -6.62
C VAL A 99 -7.63 4.80 -6.14
N GLU A 100 -8.43 5.36 -7.06
CA GLU A 100 -9.68 6.02 -6.71
C GLU A 100 -10.68 5.07 -6.05
N GLU A 101 -10.74 3.82 -6.52
CA GLU A 101 -11.68 2.84 -5.97
C GLU A 101 -11.24 2.33 -4.59
N ILE A 102 -9.95 2.05 -4.37
CA ILE A 102 -9.47 1.63 -3.06
C ILE A 102 -9.55 2.77 -2.03
N ALA A 103 -9.34 4.03 -2.43
CA ALA A 103 -9.42 5.18 -1.56
C ALA A 103 -10.77 5.32 -0.84
N LYS A 104 -11.85 4.89 -1.48
CA LYS A 104 -13.20 4.89 -0.89
C LYS A 104 -13.38 3.85 0.22
N ASN A 105 -12.52 2.84 0.24
CA ASN A 105 -12.66 1.63 1.04
C ASN A 105 -11.56 1.44 2.10
N VAL A 106 -10.67 2.40 2.27
CA VAL A 106 -9.62 2.39 3.31
C VAL A 106 -9.80 3.59 4.25
N ASP A 107 -9.16 3.52 5.40
CA ASP A 107 -9.08 4.66 6.33
C ASP A 107 -7.95 5.60 5.91
N ASP A 108 -6.78 5.02 5.59
CA ASP A 108 -5.63 5.73 5.05
C ASP A 108 -5.12 5.06 3.79
N LEU A 109 -4.65 5.87 2.83
CA LEU A 109 -4.07 5.40 1.58
C LEU A 109 -2.70 6.01 1.33
N LEU A 110 -1.69 5.15 1.28
CA LEU A 110 -0.35 5.51 0.82
C LEU A 110 -0.20 5.12 -0.66
N VAL A 111 0.07 6.10 -1.51
CA VAL A 111 0.30 5.87 -2.94
C VAL A 111 1.76 6.11 -3.29
N ILE A 112 2.42 5.08 -3.78
CA ILE A 112 3.83 5.11 -4.22
C ILE A 112 3.86 5.16 -5.75
N ASN A 113 4.45 6.22 -6.30
CA ASN A 113 4.67 6.30 -7.73
C ASN A 113 6.01 5.65 -8.08
N ASN A 114 5.96 4.50 -8.76
CA ASN A 114 7.16 3.76 -9.15
C ASN A 114 8.13 4.59 -10.03
N GLU A 115 7.62 5.51 -10.84
CA GLU A 115 8.48 6.37 -11.66
C GLU A 115 9.41 7.25 -10.80
N ARG A 116 8.98 7.64 -9.60
CA ARG A 116 9.84 8.38 -8.66
C ARG A 116 11.04 7.57 -8.17
N LEU A 117 10.94 6.24 -8.15
CA LEU A 117 12.07 5.38 -7.81
C LEU A 117 13.22 5.51 -8.83
N ARG A 118 12.91 5.80 -10.09
CA ARG A 118 13.92 6.06 -11.13
C ARG A 118 14.66 7.38 -10.92
N GLU A 119 14.02 8.35 -10.29
CA GLU A 119 14.68 9.62 -9.93
C GLU A 119 15.66 9.42 -8.76
N ILE A 120 15.33 8.54 -7.81
CA ILE A 120 16.17 8.22 -6.65
C ILE A 120 17.32 7.30 -7.05
N TYR A 121 17.05 6.32 -7.91
CA TYR A 121 18.00 5.29 -8.33
C TYR A 121 18.25 5.39 -9.82
N SER A 122 19.19 6.27 -10.22
CA SER A 122 19.48 6.60 -11.63
C SER A 122 19.94 5.40 -12.47
N ASP A 123 20.50 4.36 -11.84
CA ASP A 123 21.07 3.19 -12.53
C ASP A 123 20.14 1.96 -12.52
N LEU A 124 18.84 2.16 -12.23
CA LEU A 124 17.87 1.07 -12.22
C LEU A 124 17.67 0.48 -13.64
N SER A 125 18.12 -0.75 -13.83
CA SER A 125 17.67 -1.55 -14.96
C SER A 125 16.19 -1.90 -14.79
N VAL A 126 15.49 -2.15 -15.90
CA VAL A 126 14.08 -2.56 -15.88
C VAL A 126 13.87 -3.80 -14.99
N MET A 127 14.81 -4.76 -15.02
CA MET A 127 14.75 -5.96 -14.19
C MET A 127 14.81 -5.66 -12.69
N ASN A 128 15.61 -4.68 -12.28
CA ASN A 128 15.77 -4.32 -10.87
C ASN A 128 14.69 -3.34 -10.37
N ALA A 129 14.03 -2.63 -11.30
CA ALA A 129 13.02 -1.63 -10.96
C ALA A 129 11.82 -2.24 -10.22
N PHE A 130 11.34 -3.39 -10.66
CA PHE A 130 10.23 -4.08 -9.99
C PHE A 130 10.60 -4.57 -8.59
N GLY A 131 11.80 -5.15 -8.42
CA GLY A 131 12.29 -5.53 -7.10
C GLY A 131 12.37 -4.34 -6.14
N LYS A 132 12.81 -3.18 -6.66
CA LYS A 132 12.90 -1.96 -5.86
C LYS A 132 11.52 -1.40 -5.46
N ALA A 133 10.52 -1.53 -6.34
CA ALA A 133 9.14 -1.19 -6.02
C ALA A 133 8.57 -2.10 -4.91
N ASP A 134 8.84 -3.40 -4.97
CA ASP A 134 8.43 -4.37 -3.94
C ASP A 134 9.14 -4.11 -2.61
N ASP A 135 10.43 -3.79 -2.62
CA ASP A 135 11.18 -3.37 -1.43
C ASP A 135 10.55 -2.13 -0.79
N THR A 136 10.18 -1.15 -1.60
CA THR A 136 9.58 0.11 -1.11
C THR A 136 8.23 -0.15 -0.44
N LEU A 137 7.37 -1.00 -1.03
CA LEU A 137 6.12 -1.43 -0.40
C LEU A 137 6.37 -2.13 0.93
N THR A 138 7.35 -3.02 0.98
CA THR A 138 7.70 -3.77 2.18
C THR A 138 8.21 -2.84 3.29
N ILE A 139 9.09 -1.89 2.95
CA ILE A 139 9.61 -0.90 3.89
C ILE A 139 8.46 -0.04 4.42
N ALA A 140 7.56 0.44 3.57
CA ALA A 140 6.43 1.25 3.96
C ALA A 140 5.54 0.52 4.97
N ALA A 141 5.09 -0.69 4.66
CA ALA A 141 4.25 -1.49 5.56
C ALA A 141 4.97 -1.82 6.87
N LYS A 142 6.25 -2.18 6.81
CA LYS A 142 7.07 -2.49 7.98
C LYS A 142 7.23 -1.28 8.88
N SER A 143 7.56 -0.11 8.34
CA SER A 143 7.78 1.11 9.12
C SER A 143 6.52 1.54 9.87
N ILE A 144 5.35 1.47 9.25
CA ILE A 144 4.09 1.77 9.95
C ILE A 144 3.82 0.73 11.06
N ALA A 145 4.04 -0.55 10.78
CA ALA A 145 3.86 -1.61 11.78
C ALA A 145 4.84 -1.44 12.96
N GLU A 146 6.08 -1.07 12.71
CA GLU A 146 7.11 -0.86 13.73
C GLU A 146 6.77 0.31 14.66
N ILE A 147 6.16 1.39 14.18
CA ILE A 147 5.71 2.51 15.02
C ILE A 147 4.74 2.02 16.11
N ILE A 148 3.91 1.03 15.79
CA ILE A 148 2.87 0.51 16.69
C ILE A 148 3.41 -0.60 17.59
N THR A 149 4.34 -1.43 17.09
CA THR A 149 4.74 -2.67 17.75
C THR A 149 6.05 -2.57 18.54
N LEU A 150 6.94 -1.65 18.15
CA LEU A 150 8.23 -1.51 18.82
C LEU A 150 8.12 -0.54 20.01
N PRO A 151 8.54 -0.96 21.21
CA PRO A 151 8.62 -0.05 22.34
C PRO A 151 9.69 1.02 22.07
N GLY A 152 9.26 2.25 21.98
CA GLY A 152 10.12 3.43 21.80
C GLY A 152 10.31 4.24 23.07
N ILE A 153 11.02 5.38 22.97
CA ILE A 153 11.12 6.37 24.05
C ILE A 153 9.74 7.00 24.32
N ILE A 154 8.93 7.14 23.26
CA ILE A 154 7.52 7.53 23.33
C ILE A 154 6.72 6.34 22.75
N ASN A 155 5.95 5.69 23.61
CA ASN A 155 5.08 4.59 23.18
C ASN A 155 3.79 5.18 22.63
N LEU A 156 3.51 4.87 21.36
CA LEU A 156 2.20 5.09 20.75
C LEU A 156 1.35 3.84 21.01
N ASP A 157 0.22 4.06 21.64
CA ASP A 157 -0.76 3.00 21.82
C ASP A 157 -1.58 2.86 20.51
N PHE A 158 -2.14 1.67 20.28
CA PHE A 158 -2.98 1.41 19.12
C PHE A 158 -4.19 2.35 19.06
N ALA A 159 -4.73 2.78 20.20
CA ALA A 159 -5.86 3.71 20.25
C ALA A 159 -5.50 5.08 19.68
N ASP A 160 -4.30 5.58 19.95
CA ASP A 160 -3.80 6.85 19.40
C ASP A 160 -3.62 6.76 17.88
N VAL A 161 -3.02 5.66 17.41
CA VAL A 161 -2.85 5.40 15.98
C VAL A 161 -4.21 5.28 15.28
N ASN A 162 -5.13 4.50 15.86
CA ASN A 162 -6.46 4.34 15.31
C ASN A 162 -7.22 5.67 15.24
N THR A 163 -7.10 6.51 16.26
CA THR A 163 -7.76 7.82 16.30
C THR A 163 -7.20 8.76 15.23
N THR A 164 -5.90 8.69 14.98
CA THR A 164 -5.21 9.57 14.01
C THR A 164 -5.44 9.11 12.57
N MET A 165 -5.43 7.79 12.33
CA MET A 165 -5.49 7.21 10.98
C MET A 165 -6.90 6.91 10.51
N LYS A 166 -7.87 6.76 11.40
CA LYS A 166 -9.24 6.43 11.01
C LYS A 166 -9.85 7.57 10.18
N ASP A 167 -10.27 7.24 8.97
CA ASP A 167 -10.79 8.19 7.98
C ASP A 167 -9.80 9.34 7.65
N GLY A 168 -8.49 9.06 7.77
CA GLY A 168 -7.40 10.02 7.54
C GLY A 168 -7.24 10.43 6.07
N GLY A 169 -7.64 9.56 5.15
CA GLY A 169 -7.66 9.84 3.71
C GLY A 169 -6.35 9.47 3.01
N VAL A 170 -5.47 10.41 2.73
CA VAL A 170 -4.20 10.16 2.03
C VAL A 170 -3.04 10.34 2.98
N ALA A 171 -2.27 9.27 3.17
CA ALA A 171 -1.03 9.28 3.93
C ALA A 171 0.18 9.54 3.01
N LEU A 172 1.16 10.26 3.52
CA LEU A 172 2.45 10.44 2.89
C LEU A 172 3.53 9.78 3.76
N MET A 173 4.45 9.09 3.12
CA MET A 173 5.56 8.44 3.80
C MET A 173 6.88 8.72 3.08
N SER A 174 7.90 8.98 3.86
CA SER A 174 9.27 9.11 3.38
C SER A 174 10.25 8.56 4.40
N ASN A 175 11.43 8.16 3.93
CA ASN A 175 12.53 7.70 4.75
C ASN A 175 13.74 8.62 4.55
N GLY A 176 14.42 8.92 5.64
CA GLY A 176 15.68 9.65 5.60
C GLY A 176 16.73 8.97 6.45
N PHE A 177 17.99 9.09 6.03
CA PHE A 177 19.14 8.50 6.70
C PHE A 177 20.14 9.58 7.12
N GLY A 178 20.74 9.41 8.28
CA GLY A 178 21.78 10.29 8.77
C GLY A 178 22.81 9.55 9.61
N GLU A 179 24.07 9.90 9.44
CA GLU A 179 25.21 9.32 10.16
C GLU A 179 26.03 10.39 10.90
N GLY A 180 26.69 10.00 11.97
CA GLY A 180 27.61 10.85 12.72
C GLY A 180 26.92 11.93 13.57
N GLU A 181 27.64 13.03 13.80
CA GLU A 181 27.15 14.18 14.54
C GLU A 181 26.12 14.95 13.71
N GLY A 182 24.94 15.23 14.29
CA GLY A 182 23.84 15.88 13.55
C GLY A 182 22.95 14.91 12.75
N ARG A 183 23.13 13.58 12.87
CA ARG A 183 22.42 12.54 12.13
C ARG A 183 20.89 12.66 12.13
N VAL A 184 20.31 13.13 13.24
CA VAL A 184 18.85 13.28 13.35
C VAL A 184 18.36 14.38 12.40
N ARG A 185 19.02 15.53 12.40
CA ARG A 185 18.67 16.64 11.51
C ARG A 185 18.86 16.25 10.05
N GLN A 186 19.97 15.60 9.72
CA GLN A 186 20.26 15.11 8.39
C GLN A 186 19.20 14.10 7.90
N ALA A 187 18.81 13.14 8.74
CA ALA A 187 17.77 12.18 8.40
C ALA A 187 16.41 12.84 8.17
N VAL A 188 16.05 13.86 8.96
CA VAL A 188 14.80 14.61 8.76
C VAL A 188 14.85 15.41 7.45
N GLU A 189 15.95 16.11 7.18
CA GLU A 189 16.13 16.89 5.95
C GLU A 189 16.09 15.97 4.70
N ASP A 190 16.73 14.80 4.78
CA ASP A 190 16.72 13.78 3.73
C ASP A 190 15.30 13.24 3.47
N ALA A 191 14.58 12.89 4.54
CA ALA A 191 13.19 12.44 4.43
C ALA A 191 12.27 13.49 3.80
N LEU A 192 12.37 14.76 4.21
CA LEU A 192 11.53 15.85 3.71
C LEU A 192 11.82 16.21 2.23
N ASN A 193 13.05 15.97 1.78
CA ASN A 193 13.46 16.21 0.40
C ASN A 193 13.30 14.99 -0.52
N SER A 194 12.75 13.89 0.00
CA SER A 194 12.59 12.66 -0.78
C SER A 194 11.64 12.87 -1.97
N PRO A 195 12.03 12.42 -3.18
CA PRO A 195 11.17 12.44 -4.36
C PRO A 195 9.90 11.57 -4.23
N LEU A 196 9.83 10.69 -3.22
CA LEU A 196 8.63 9.90 -2.93
C LEU A 196 7.48 10.77 -2.42
N LEU A 197 7.78 11.92 -1.82
CA LEU A 197 6.79 12.92 -1.47
C LEU A 197 6.41 13.69 -2.73
N SER A 198 5.27 13.39 -3.31
CA SER A 198 4.73 14.16 -4.42
C SER A 198 4.20 15.50 -3.87
N ASN A 199 4.83 16.58 -4.29
CA ASN A 199 4.62 17.96 -3.85
C ASN A 199 5.11 18.23 -2.42
N ASN A 200 6.17 19.02 -2.33
CA ASN A 200 6.78 19.53 -1.08
C ASN A 200 5.84 20.40 -0.21
N ASP A 201 4.54 20.25 -0.31
CA ASP A 201 3.56 21.04 0.45
C ASP A 201 3.25 20.47 1.84
N VAL A 202 4.29 19.97 2.51
CA VAL A 202 4.23 19.65 3.95
C VAL A 202 4.23 20.92 4.81
N LYS A 203 4.32 22.10 4.18
CA LYS A 203 4.43 23.38 4.91
C LYS A 203 3.14 23.82 5.62
N ASN A 204 2.01 23.17 5.35
CA ASN A 204 0.72 23.51 5.95
C ASN A 204 -0.01 22.27 6.51
N ALA A 205 0.68 21.14 6.73
CA ALA A 205 0.11 19.95 7.37
C ALA A 205 0.24 20.05 8.90
#